data_e71a4260d261174f562aaa639d32548a
#
_entry.id   e71a4260d261174f562aaa639d32548a
#
_cell.length_a   1.000
_cell.length_b   1.000
_cell.length_c   1.000
_cell.angle_alpha   90.00
_cell.angle_beta   90.00
_cell.angle_gamma   90.00
#
_symmetry.space_group_name_H-M   'P 1'
#
loop_
_entity.id
_entity.type
_entity.pdbx_description
1 polymer ?
#
loop_
_entity_poly.entity_id
_entity_poly.type
_entity_poly.pdbx_seq_one_letter_code
_entity_poly.pdbx_strand_id
1 'polypeptide(L)'
;MNRSLARAVTAGAALALVPLGAGAAAAEDAPVPLGGGSGIVVDNTAQCTVTTIGYDAAGRLVGLTAGHCGGAGATVVAERDHDLGVVGRFVHSDPDLDYAVIQFDPARVAPVNRVGNATITGIGAPAQFPAVVCKKGRTSGETCGVAWGDVLNTAQETWTQLCVLEGDSGAPVMVGSTLVGMVNAYLGLGCLGPEVGTTMAAIVNDLNARGSVGAGFHPL
;
A
#
# COMPACT_ATOMS: atom_id res chain seq x y z
N MET A 1 69.77 -33.05 66.15
CA MET A 1 68.30 -32.80 66.17
C MET A 1 68.02 -31.63 65.18
N ASN A 2 67.79 -31.95 63.88
CA ASN A 2 67.56 -30.96 62.88
C ASN A 2 66.11 -31.16 62.36
N ARG A 3 65.31 -30.18 62.51
CA ARG A 3 63.91 -30.12 61.93
C ARG A 3 63.94 -29.24 60.68
N SER A 4 63.81 -29.86 59.55
CA SER A 4 63.60 -29.19 58.26
C SER A 4 62.12 -28.74 58.08
N LEU A 5 61.95 -27.46 57.89
CA LEU A 5 60.65 -26.86 57.55
C LEU A 5 60.48 -26.87 56.04
N ALA A 6 59.52 -27.60 55.55
CA ALA A 6 59.05 -27.53 54.12
C ALA A 6 58.16 -26.33 53.93
N ARG A 7 58.51 -25.48 52.99
CA ARG A 7 57.67 -24.39 52.53
C ARG A 7 56.78 -24.90 51.39
N ALA A 8 55.49 -24.83 51.61
CA ALA A 8 54.45 -25.06 50.53
C ALA A 8 54.31 -23.79 49.70
N VAL A 9 54.46 -23.92 48.37
CA VAL A 9 54.22 -22.89 47.40
C VAL A 9 52.78 -23.13 46.86
N THR A 10 51.88 -22.25 47.17
CA THR A 10 50.50 -22.24 46.57
C THR A 10 50.53 -21.44 45.28
N ALA A 11 50.32 -22.12 44.13
CA ALA A 11 50.13 -21.50 42.84
C ALA A 11 48.64 -21.06 42.74
N GLY A 12 48.41 -19.75 42.74
CA GLY A 12 47.09 -19.18 42.47
C GLY A 12 46.84 -19.13 40.97
N ALA A 13 45.84 -19.85 40.49
CA ALA A 13 45.33 -19.74 39.12
C ALA A 13 44.38 -18.54 39.04
N ALA A 14 44.76 -17.52 38.32
CA ALA A 14 43.89 -16.40 37.98
C ALA A 14 42.96 -16.81 36.80
N LEU A 15 41.69 -17.01 37.07
CA LEU A 15 40.65 -17.13 36.00
C LEU A 15 40.40 -15.73 35.43
N ALA A 16 40.80 -15.51 34.18
CA ALA A 16 40.37 -14.34 33.40
C ALA A 16 38.94 -14.53 32.93
N LEU A 17 37.99 -13.80 33.52
CA LEU A 17 36.61 -13.65 33.00
C LEU A 17 36.67 -12.78 31.75
N VAL A 18 36.44 -13.39 30.58
CA VAL A 18 36.17 -12.68 29.31
C VAL A 18 34.70 -12.27 29.33
N PRO A 19 34.34 -10.96 29.29
CA PRO A 19 32.98 -10.57 29.16
C PRO A 19 32.49 -10.92 27.74
N LEU A 20 31.58 -11.87 27.60
CA LEU A 20 30.79 -12.05 26.39
C LEU A 20 29.88 -10.82 26.24
N GLY A 21 30.33 -9.87 25.42
CA GLY A 21 29.46 -8.79 24.94
C GLY A 21 28.38 -9.39 24.09
N ALA A 22 27.19 -9.61 24.66
CA ALA A 22 25.97 -9.84 23.88
C ALA A 22 25.67 -8.53 23.15
N GLY A 23 26.11 -8.42 21.89
CA GLY A 23 25.60 -7.38 20.98
C GLY A 23 24.09 -7.57 20.88
N ALA A 24 23.32 -6.61 21.41
CA ALA A 24 21.90 -6.54 21.13
C ALA A 24 21.78 -6.33 19.61
N ALA A 25 21.38 -7.37 18.87
CA ALA A 25 20.88 -7.20 17.52
C ALA A 25 19.68 -6.24 17.64
N ALA A 26 19.77 -5.08 16.99
CA ALA A 26 18.60 -4.23 16.82
C ALA A 26 17.53 -5.09 16.15
N ALA A 27 16.36 -5.23 16.77
CA ALA A 27 15.24 -5.86 16.14
C ALA A 27 14.92 -5.00 14.90
N GLU A 28 15.08 -5.56 13.70
CA GLU A 28 14.57 -4.92 12.50
C GLU A 28 13.03 -4.83 12.66
N ASP A 29 12.49 -3.64 12.44
CA ASP A 29 11.05 -3.43 12.51
C ASP A 29 10.36 -4.37 11.50
N ALA A 30 9.33 -5.07 11.96
CA ALA A 30 8.60 -6.00 11.10
C ALA A 30 7.93 -5.24 9.94
N PRO A 31 7.91 -5.82 8.71
CA PRO A 31 7.26 -5.19 7.58
C PRO A 31 5.78 -4.87 7.86
N VAL A 32 5.33 -3.66 7.50
CA VAL A 32 3.94 -3.24 7.69
C VAL A 32 3.02 -3.91 6.66
N PRO A 33 1.88 -4.47 7.05
CA PRO A 33 0.91 -5.02 6.10
C PRO A 33 0.20 -3.87 5.35
N LEU A 34 0.36 -3.82 4.02
CA LEU A 34 -0.30 -2.87 3.15
C LEU A 34 -1.03 -3.57 2.00
N GLY A 35 -2.19 -3.05 1.64
CA GLY A 35 -3.01 -3.54 0.53
C GLY A 35 -4.12 -2.56 0.18
N GLY A 36 -5.06 -2.98 -0.63
CA GLY A 36 -6.20 -2.14 -1.00
C GLY A 36 -6.96 -1.66 0.23
N GLY A 37 -7.28 -0.38 0.26
CA GLY A 37 -7.93 0.26 1.40
C GLY A 37 -7.01 0.68 2.55
N SER A 38 -5.71 0.43 2.46
CA SER A 38 -4.74 0.92 3.43
C SER A 38 -4.50 2.42 3.26
N GLY A 39 -4.50 3.15 4.38
CA GLY A 39 -4.15 4.58 4.39
C GLY A 39 -2.65 4.79 4.20
N ILE A 40 -2.32 5.79 3.42
CA ILE A 40 -0.95 6.27 3.21
C ILE A 40 -0.88 7.78 3.41
N VAL A 41 0.28 8.24 3.86
CA VAL A 41 0.63 9.66 3.96
C VAL A 41 1.74 9.94 2.94
N VAL A 42 1.49 10.88 2.05
CA VAL A 42 2.39 11.27 0.97
C VAL A 42 3.05 12.59 1.31
N ASP A 43 4.40 12.65 1.26
CA ASP A 43 5.22 13.82 1.63
C ASP A 43 4.82 14.47 2.96
N ASN A 44 4.38 13.67 3.93
CA ASN A 44 3.91 14.10 5.25
C ASN A 44 2.72 15.09 5.25
N THR A 45 2.01 15.23 4.13
CA THR A 45 0.93 16.21 3.96
C THR A 45 -0.35 15.62 3.40
N ALA A 46 -0.31 14.98 2.24
CA ALA A 46 -1.49 14.40 1.62
C ALA A 46 -1.82 13.03 2.22
N GLN A 47 -3.10 12.79 2.46
CA GLN A 47 -3.60 11.52 2.97
C GLN A 47 -4.46 10.85 1.90
N CYS A 48 -4.09 9.63 1.51
CA CYS A 48 -4.74 8.88 0.44
C CYS A 48 -4.87 7.40 0.80
N THR A 49 -5.49 6.65 -0.09
CA THR A 49 -5.77 5.23 0.08
C THR A 49 -5.04 4.42 -1.01
N VAL A 50 -4.45 3.30 -0.66
CA VAL A 50 -3.89 2.35 -1.64
C VAL A 50 -5.03 1.62 -2.34
N THR A 51 -5.02 1.60 -3.69
CA THR A 51 -6.00 0.87 -4.49
C THR A 51 -5.78 -0.63 -4.43
N THR A 52 -4.56 -1.04 -4.68
CA THR A 52 -4.13 -2.43 -4.67
C THR A 52 -2.62 -2.49 -4.64
N ILE A 53 -2.09 -3.64 -4.28
CA ILE A 53 -0.67 -3.92 -4.27
C ILE A 53 -0.41 -5.25 -4.98
N GLY A 54 0.72 -5.38 -5.64
CA GLY A 54 1.09 -6.59 -6.37
C GLY A 54 2.46 -6.47 -6.98
N TYR A 55 2.68 -7.21 -8.05
CA TYR A 55 3.97 -7.21 -8.73
C TYR A 55 3.80 -6.80 -10.20
N ASP A 56 4.82 -6.16 -10.73
CA ASP A 56 4.91 -5.90 -12.17
C ASP A 56 5.69 -7.03 -12.89
N ALA A 57 5.78 -6.96 -14.22
CA ALA A 57 6.47 -7.95 -15.03
C ALA A 57 7.97 -8.13 -14.69
N ALA A 58 8.58 -7.14 -14.03
CA ALA A 58 9.96 -7.21 -13.56
C ALA A 58 10.10 -7.73 -12.13
N GLY A 59 8.99 -8.14 -11.49
CA GLY A 59 8.96 -8.64 -10.12
C GLY A 59 9.12 -7.56 -9.05
N ARG A 60 8.93 -6.28 -9.39
CA ARG A 60 8.98 -5.18 -8.43
C ARG A 60 7.67 -5.11 -7.65
N LEU A 61 7.75 -4.89 -6.34
CA LEU A 61 6.58 -4.67 -5.50
C LEU A 61 6.04 -3.26 -5.77
N VAL A 62 4.85 -3.19 -6.35
CA VAL A 62 4.21 -1.94 -6.74
C VAL A 62 2.78 -1.86 -6.20
N GLY A 63 2.32 -0.65 -5.93
CA GLY A 63 0.93 -0.36 -5.59
C GLY A 63 0.39 0.77 -6.44
N LEU A 64 -0.93 0.88 -6.46
CA LEU A 64 -1.66 1.92 -7.17
C LEU A 64 -2.39 2.82 -6.18
N THR A 65 -2.53 4.09 -6.53
CA THR A 65 -3.35 5.10 -5.82
C THR A 65 -3.75 6.20 -6.79
N ALA A 66 -4.51 7.19 -6.34
CA ALA A 66 -4.88 8.33 -7.19
C ALA A 66 -3.67 9.21 -7.53
N GLY A 67 -3.66 9.77 -8.73
CA GLY A 67 -2.56 10.58 -9.27
C GLY A 67 -2.37 11.89 -8.52
N HIS A 68 -3.47 12.57 -8.18
CA HIS A 68 -3.43 13.83 -7.43
C HIS A 68 -2.88 13.70 -6.01
N CYS A 69 -2.68 12.48 -5.49
CA CYS A 69 -2.07 12.25 -4.17
C CYS A 69 -0.60 12.65 -4.11
N GLY A 70 0.13 12.62 -5.25
CA GLY A 70 1.53 13.01 -5.29
C GLY A 70 2.16 12.86 -6.66
N GLY A 71 3.26 13.55 -6.88
CA GLY A 71 4.06 13.45 -8.11
C GLY A 71 5.18 12.41 -8.00
N ALA A 72 5.82 12.11 -9.12
CA ALA A 72 6.99 11.23 -9.15
C ALA A 72 8.09 11.73 -8.20
N GLY A 73 8.64 10.84 -7.38
CA GLY A 73 9.60 11.14 -6.32
C GLY A 73 8.98 11.33 -4.93
N ALA A 74 7.67 11.57 -4.82
CA ALA A 74 6.99 11.74 -3.55
C ALA A 74 7.17 10.52 -2.64
N THR A 75 7.39 10.76 -1.36
CA THR A 75 7.60 9.71 -0.35
C THR A 75 6.28 9.19 0.19
N VAL A 76 6.24 7.90 0.51
CA VAL A 76 5.06 7.24 1.08
C VAL A 76 5.40 6.66 2.44
N VAL A 77 4.56 6.98 3.43
CA VAL A 77 4.58 6.43 4.78
C VAL A 77 3.27 5.68 5.02
N ALA A 78 3.32 4.53 5.69
CA ALA A 78 2.11 3.82 6.09
C ALA A 78 1.40 4.59 7.21
N GLU A 79 0.11 4.88 7.05
CA GLU A 79 -0.64 5.67 8.04
C GLU A 79 -0.70 4.99 9.42
N ARG A 80 -0.81 3.66 9.45
CA ARG A 80 -0.94 2.89 10.69
C ARG A 80 0.38 2.63 11.42
N ASP A 81 1.50 2.83 10.71
CA ASP A 81 2.84 2.57 11.23
C ASP A 81 3.78 3.68 10.78
N HIS A 82 3.47 4.89 11.27
CA HIS A 82 4.17 6.11 10.87
C HIS A 82 5.64 6.09 11.29
N ASP A 83 5.96 5.44 12.40
CA ASP A 83 7.31 5.37 12.96
C ASP A 83 8.25 4.52 12.11
N LEU A 84 7.72 3.61 11.30
CA LEU A 84 8.51 2.85 10.33
C LEU A 84 9.16 3.77 9.27
N GLY A 85 8.64 4.99 9.07
CA GLY A 85 9.14 5.94 8.10
C GLY A 85 8.75 5.59 6.65
N VAL A 86 9.61 5.97 5.69
CA VAL A 86 9.32 5.81 4.27
C VAL A 86 9.30 4.34 3.88
N VAL A 87 8.15 3.87 3.37
CA VAL A 87 7.91 2.49 2.90
C VAL A 87 7.87 2.36 1.38
N GLY A 88 7.83 3.48 0.65
CA GLY A 88 7.80 3.49 -0.81
C GLY A 88 7.90 4.90 -1.37
N ARG A 89 7.91 4.98 -2.71
CA ARG A 89 7.94 6.25 -3.45
C ARG A 89 7.07 6.19 -4.69
N PHE A 90 6.46 7.31 -5.03
CA PHE A 90 5.81 7.49 -6.32
C PHE A 90 6.86 7.44 -7.42
N VAL A 91 6.67 6.55 -8.39
CA VAL A 91 7.55 6.42 -9.56
C VAL A 91 6.89 6.94 -10.83
N HIS A 92 5.58 7.11 -10.79
CA HIS A 92 4.77 7.70 -11.85
C HIS A 92 3.48 8.27 -11.28
N SER A 93 3.01 9.35 -11.87
CA SER A 93 1.68 9.92 -11.66
C SER A 93 1.17 10.43 -13.00
N ASP A 94 -0.02 9.98 -13.39
CA ASP A 94 -0.70 10.39 -14.61
C ASP A 94 -1.83 11.36 -14.26
N PRO A 95 -1.78 12.62 -14.73
CA PRO A 95 -2.79 13.61 -14.40
C PRO A 95 -4.10 13.45 -15.20
N ASP A 96 -4.06 12.79 -16.36
CA ASP A 96 -5.23 12.64 -17.24
C ASP A 96 -6.13 11.50 -16.76
N LEU A 97 -5.53 10.37 -16.39
CA LEU A 97 -6.22 9.22 -15.79
C LEU A 97 -6.30 9.31 -14.28
N ASP A 98 -5.64 10.29 -13.69
CA ASP A 98 -5.57 10.51 -12.23
C ASP A 98 -5.21 9.24 -11.44
N TYR A 99 -4.15 8.53 -11.87
CA TYR A 99 -3.59 7.42 -11.14
C TYR A 99 -2.09 7.58 -10.91
N ALA A 100 -1.57 6.91 -9.90
CA ALA A 100 -0.14 6.87 -9.63
C ALA A 100 0.34 5.45 -9.31
N VAL A 101 1.63 5.22 -9.60
CA VAL A 101 2.35 3.99 -9.26
C VAL A 101 3.31 4.28 -8.11
N ILE A 102 3.19 3.50 -7.05
CA ILE A 102 4.10 3.50 -5.91
C ILE A 102 5.00 2.28 -6.04
N GLN A 103 6.30 2.46 -6.02
CA GLN A 103 7.23 1.35 -5.82
C GLN A 103 7.52 1.23 -4.32
N PHE A 104 7.16 0.10 -3.75
CA PHE A 104 7.35 -0.18 -2.32
C PHE A 104 8.70 -0.87 -2.05
N ASP A 105 9.21 -0.69 -0.84
CA ASP A 105 10.35 -1.42 -0.32
C ASP A 105 9.88 -2.79 0.22
N PRO A 106 10.26 -3.91 -0.40
CA PRO A 106 9.82 -5.25 0.02
C PRO A 106 10.37 -5.66 1.40
N ALA A 107 11.40 -5.00 1.91
CA ALA A 107 11.89 -5.22 3.27
C ALA A 107 11.00 -4.55 4.34
N ARG A 108 10.20 -3.54 3.93
CA ARG A 108 9.37 -2.73 4.82
C ARG A 108 7.87 -2.97 4.66
N VAL A 109 7.45 -3.58 3.56
CA VAL A 109 6.03 -3.82 3.25
C VAL A 109 5.75 -5.31 3.11
N ALA A 110 4.80 -5.80 3.90
CA ALA A 110 4.19 -7.10 3.72
C ALA A 110 2.90 -6.91 2.89
N PRO A 111 2.92 -7.23 1.59
CA PRO A 111 1.76 -6.98 0.75
C PRO A 111 0.60 -7.91 1.08
N VAL A 112 -0.62 -7.37 1.10
CA VAL A 112 -1.83 -8.14 1.32
C VAL A 112 -2.88 -7.82 0.25
N ASN A 113 -3.66 -8.84 -0.16
CA ASN A 113 -4.73 -8.67 -1.15
C ASN A 113 -6.12 -8.49 -0.54
N ARG A 114 -6.22 -8.35 0.79
CA ARG A 114 -7.49 -8.17 1.48
C ARG A 114 -7.92 -6.70 1.46
N VAL A 115 -9.18 -6.48 1.10
CA VAL A 115 -9.84 -5.16 1.06
C VAL A 115 -11.11 -5.24 1.90
N GLY A 116 -11.08 -4.68 3.11
CA GLY A 116 -12.22 -4.81 4.03
C GLY A 116 -12.60 -6.28 4.25
N ASN A 117 -13.82 -6.65 3.88
CA ASN A 117 -14.33 -8.02 3.96
C ASN A 117 -14.10 -8.85 2.69
N ALA A 118 -13.58 -8.24 1.63
CA ALA A 118 -13.27 -8.91 0.37
C ALA A 118 -11.77 -9.21 0.20
N THR A 119 -11.46 -10.11 -0.71
CA THR A 119 -10.11 -10.40 -1.17
C THR A 119 -10.07 -10.13 -2.67
N ILE A 120 -9.09 -9.37 -3.15
CA ILE A 120 -8.90 -9.15 -4.58
C ILE A 120 -8.45 -10.48 -5.20
N THR A 121 -9.22 -11.00 -6.16
CA THR A 121 -8.89 -12.22 -6.91
C THR A 121 -8.52 -11.94 -8.36
N GLY A 122 -8.61 -10.69 -8.79
CA GLY A 122 -8.26 -10.25 -10.13
C GLY A 122 -8.80 -8.87 -10.46
N ILE A 123 -8.44 -8.39 -11.64
CA ILE A 123 -8.92 -7.14 -12.23
C ILE A 123 -9.98 -7.48 -13.27
N GLY A 124 -11.11 -6.76 -13.26
CA GLY A 124 -12.23 -6.99 -14.15
C GLY A 124 -12.62 -5.80 -15.01
N ALA A 125 -13.63 -6.02 -15.85
CA ALA A 125 -14.22 -4.98 -16.67
C ALA A 125 -14.89 -3.90 -15.79
N PRO A 126 -15.02 -2.66 -16.30
CA PRO A 126 -15.73 -1.58 -15.62
C PRO A 126 -17.14 -1.98 -15.23
N ALA A 127 -17.54 -1.62 -14.01
CA ALA A 127 -18.88 -1.89 -13.52
C ALA A 127 -19.92 -1.07 -14.31
N GLN A 128 -21.05 -1.70 -14.64
CA GLN A 128 -22.15 -1.07 -15.36
C GLN A 128 -23.42 -1.10 -14.51
N PHE A 129 -24.34 -0.16 -14.76
CA PHE A 129 -25.65 -0.15 -14.13
C PHE A 129 -26.42 -1.47 -14.39
N PRO A 130 -27.07 -2.05 -13.41
CA PRO A 130 -27.22 -1.65 -12.00
C PRO A 130 -26.29 -2.43 -11.03
N ALA A 131 -25.06 -2.68 -11.39
CA ALA A 131 -24.14 -3.44 -10.53
C ALA A 131 -23.97 -2.76 -9.16
N VAL A 132 -23.90 -3.58 -8.11
CA VAL A 132 -23.51 -3.11 -6.78
C VAL A 132 -22.00 -3.17 -6.67
N VAL A 133 -21.40 -2.03 -6.33
CA VAL A 133 -19.97 -1.87 -6.09
C VAL A 133 -19.73 -1.53 -4.62
N CYS A 134 -18.60 -1.98 -4.08
CA CYS A 134 -18.15 -1.62 -2.75
C CYS A 134 -16.73 -1.06 -2.82
N LYS A 135 -16.43 -0.09 -1.96
CA LYS A 135 -15.07 0.44 -1.81
C LYS A 135 -14.61 0.35 -0.37
N LYS A 136 -13.29 0.40 -0.17
CA LYS A 136 -12.67 0.53 1.14
C LYS A 136 -11.72 1.73 1.12
N GLY A 137 -12.14 2.83 1.73
CA GLY A 137 -11.32 4.02 1.90
C GLY A 137 -10.77 4.14 3.32
N ARG A 138 -9.68 4.87 3.46
CA ARG A 138 -9.07 5.11 4.78
C ARG A 138 -9.96 5.98 5.69
N THR A 139 -10.72 6.90 5.10
CA THR A 139 -11.54 7.89 5.82
C THR A 139 -12.95 7.39 6.08
N SER A 140 -13.71 7.05 5.03
CA SER A 140 -15.12 6.65 5.18
C SER A 140 -15.32 5.14 5.35
N GLY A 141 -14.24 4.36 5.36
CA GLY A 141 -14.30 2.93 5.59
C GLY A 141 -14.91 2.16 4.40
N GLU A 142 -15.59 1.06 4.70
CA GLU A 142 -16.24 0.20 3.72
C GLU A 142 -17.64 0.70 3.46
N THR A 143 -17.95 1.03 2.20
CA THR A 143 -19.28 1.48 1.75
C THR A 143 -19.60 0.85 0.41
N CYS A 144 -20.89 0.59 0.20
CA CYS A 144 -21.39 0.01 -1.06
C CYS A 144 -22.48 0.91 -1.66
N GLY A 145 -22.61 0.85 -2.97
CA GLY A 145 -23.58 1.62 -3.73
C GLY A 145 -23.76 1.07 -5.14
N VAL A 146 -24.51 1.79 -5.96
CA VAL A 146 -24.81 1.40 -7.33
C VAL A 146 -23.80 2.02 -8.28
N ALA A 147 -23.31 1.25 -9.24
CA ALA A 147 -22.57 1.77 -10.37
C ALA A 147 -23.54 2.36 -11.42
N TRP A 148 -23.28 3.59 -11.84
CA TRP A 148 -23.95 4.22 -12.98
C TRP A 148 -23.27 3.87 -14.31
N GLY A 149 -21.99 3.41 -14.24
CA GLY A 149 -21.16 3.12 -15.39
C GLY A 149 -20.46 4.36 -15.94
N ASP A 150 -20.07 4.31 -17.20
CA ASP A 150 -19.42 5.43 -17.90
C ASP A 150 -20.46 6.43 -18.41
N VAL A 151 -20.89 7.35 -17.54
CA VAL A 151 -21.95 8.32 -17.83
C VAL A 151 -21.59 9.30 -18.94
N LEU A 152 -20.28 9.64 -19.05
CA LEU A 152 -19.78 10.60 -20.04
C LEU A 152 -19.23 9.95 -21.30
N ASN A 153 -19.27 8.62 -21.38
CA ASN A 153 -18.76 7.84 -22.51
C ASN A 153 -17.29 8.10 -22.83
N THR A 154 -16.47 8.18 -21.77
CA THR A 154 -15.02 8.43 -21.86
C THR A 154 -14.22 7.16 -22.09
N ALA A 155 -14.80 5.98 -21.82
CA ALA A 155 -14.15 4.67 -21.72
C ALA A 155 -13.07 4.56 -20.60
N GLN A 156 -12.92 5.59 -19.81
CA GLN A 156 -11.88 5.70 -18.77
C GLN A 156 -12.45 5.82 -17.37
N GLU A 157 -13.63 6.40 -17.25
CA GLU A 157 -14.26 6.70 -15.98
C GLU A 157 -15.35 5.70 -15.64
N THR A 158 -15.63 5.59 -14.36
CA THR A 158 -16.86 4.99 -13.84
C THR A 158 -17.47 5.90 -12.79
N TRP A 159 -18.79 6.04 -12.84
CA TRP A 159 -19.57 6.83 -11.90
C TRP A 159 -20.33 5.91 -10.97
N THR A 160 -20.30 6.21 -9.69
CA THR A 160 -20.95 5.38 -8.67
C THR A 160 -21.67 6.23 -7.61
N GLN A 161 -22.57 5.60 -6.87
CA GLN A 161 -23.21 6.20 -5.70
C GLN A 161 -22.57 5.64 -4.43
N LEU A 162 -21.28 5.87 -4.25
CA LEU A 162 -20.53 5.48 -3.06
C LEU A 162 -20.39 6.66 -2.08
N CYS A 163 -20.33 6.34 -0.80
CA CYS A 163 -19.94 7.34 0.20
C CYS A 163 -18.42 7.52 0.13
N VAL A 164 -17.99 8.70 -0.32
CA VAL A 164 -16.58 9.08 -0.46
C VAL A 164 -16.33 10.38 0.29
N LEU A 165 -15.24 10.43 1.04
CA LEU A 165 -14.76 11.60 1.76
C LEU A 165 -13.29 11.86 1.41
N GLU A 166 -12.82 13.06 1.72
CA GLU A 166 -11.42 13.42 1.55
C GLU A 166 -10.49 12.39 2.22
N GLY A 167 -9.45 11.96 1.51
CA GLY A 167 -8.55 10.88 1.92
C GLY A 167 -8.94 9.49 1.39
N ASP A 168 -10.17 9.30 0.88
CA ASP A 168 -10.54 8.06 0.18
C ASP A 168 -9.99 7.97 -1.24
N SER A 169 -9.36 9.04 -1.76
CA SER A 169 -8.65 9.07 -3.04
C SER A 169 -7.73 7.86 -3.20
N GLY A 170 -7.87 7.11 -4.28
CA GLY A 170 -7.17 5.85 -4.51
C GLY A 170 -7.89 4.62 -3.93
N ALA A 171 -9.01 4.75 -3.22
CA ALA A 171 -9.70 3.59 -2.66
C ALA A 171 -10.12 2.60 -3.75
N PRO A 172 -9.94 1.27 -3.54
CA PRO A 172 -10.36 0.25 -4.50
C PRO A 172 -11.87 0.20 -4.63
N VAL A 173 -12.37 0.14 -5.87
CA VAL A 173 -13.78 -0.11 -6.19
C VAL A 173 -13.92 -1.55 -6.69
N MET A 174 -14.76 -2.32 -6.00
CA MET A 174 -14.88 -3.77 -6.15
C MET A 174 -16.30 -4.19 -6.56
N VAL A 175 -16.39 -5.20 -7.44
CA VAL A 175 -17.59 -6.02 -7.61
C VAL A 175 -17.31 -7.39 -7.02
N GLY A 176 -17.84 -7.68 -5.84
CA GLY A 176 -17.46 -8.88 -5.08
C GLY A 176 -15.96 -8.89 -4.78
N SER A 177 -15.22 -9.86 -5.34
CA SER A 177 -13.76 -9.99 -5.21
C SER A 177 -12.97 -9.42 -6.39
N THR A 178 -13.64 -8.82 -7.37
CA THR A 178 -13.02 -8.29 -8.58
C THR A 178 -12.79 -6.79 -8.45
N LEU A 179 -11.55 -6.34 -8.63
CA LEU A 179 -11.17 -4.94 -8.66
C LEU A 179 -11.53 -4.34 -10.03
N VAL A 180 -12.41 -3.33 -10.06
CA VAL A 180 -12.94 -2.77 -11.31
C VAL A 180 -12.57 -1.31 -11.52
N GLY A 181 -12.25 -0.58 -10.46
CA GLY A 181 -11.91 0.84 -10.51
C GLY A 181 -11.23 1.35 -9.26
N MET A 182 -11.01 2.64 -9.25
CA MET A 182 -10.39 3.39 -8.17
C MET A 182 -11.17 4.68 -7.94
N VAL A 183 -11.33 5.09 -6.70
CA VAL A 183 -11.95 6.37 -6.32
C VAL A 183 -10.99 7.52 -6.63
N ASN A 184 -11.47 8.53 -7.37
CA ASN A 184 -10.71 9.77 -7.59
C ASN A 184 -11.36 10.97 -6.91
N ALA A 185 -12.66 11.21 -7.16
CA ALA A 185 -13.33 12.39 -6.67
C ALA A 185 -14.81 12.13 -6.37
N TYR A 186 -15.47 13.09 -5.75
CA TYR A 186 -16.93 13.11 -5.60
C TYR A 186 -17.46 14.49 -5.94
N LEU A 187 -18.71 14.55 -6.41
CA LEU A 187 -19.35 15.81 -6.75
C LEU A 187 -20.33 16.24 -5.65
N GLY A 188 -20.31 17.53 -5.32
CA GLY A 188 -21.19 18.11 -4.32
C GLY A 188 -20.77 17.78 -2.89
N LEU A 189 -21.66 17.13 -2.14
CA LEU A 189 -21.39 16.72 -0.76
C LEU A 189 -20.94 15.26 -0.69
N GLY A 190 -19.87 14.99 0.03
CA GLY A 190 -19.42 13.63 0.28
C GLY A 190 -20.55 12.75 0.83
N CYS A 191 -20.59 11.49 0.43
CA CYS A 191 -21.64 10.51 0.76
C CYS A 191 -23.03 10.78 0.17
N LEU A 192 -23.32 11.95 -0.36
CA LEU A 192 -24.61 12.30 -0.95
C LEU A 192 -24.55 12.52 -2.47
N GLY A 193 -23.42 13.00 -2.98
CA GLY A 193 -23.19 13.15 -4.41
C GLY A 193 -22.65 11.87 -5.06
N PRO A 194 -22.64 11.83 -6.40
CA PRO A 194 -21.97 10.74 -7.10
C PRO A 194 -20.44 10.83 -6.91
N GLU A 195 -19.82 9.68 -6.89
CA GLU A 195 -18.38 9.51 -6.99
C GLU A 195 -18.00 9.25 -8.44
N VAL A 196 -16.84 9.74 -8.85
CA VAL A 196 -16.23 9.45 -10.14
C VAL A 196 -14.82 8.89 -9.91
N GLY A 197 -14.50 7.84 -10.64
CA GLY A 197 -13.19 7.20 -10.55
C GLY A 197 -12.73 6.61 -11.86
N THR A 198 -11.45 6.29 -11.93
CA THR A 198 -10.83 5.70 -13.11
C THR A 198 -10.99 4.18 -13.09
N THR A 199 -11.32 3.61 -14.25
CA THR A 199 -11.46 2.17 -14.41
C THR A 199 -10.10 1.47 -14.33
N MET A 200 -10.05 0.29 -13.72
CA MET A 200 -8.81 -0.50 -13.71
C MET A 200 -8.36 -0.90 -15.12
N ALA A 201 -9.30 -1.05 -16.04
CA ALA A 201 -8.98 -1.35 -17.44
C ALA A 201 -8.17 -0.23 -18.10
N ALA A 202 -8.56 1.04 -17.90
CA ALA A 202 -7.81 2.19 -18.41
C ALA A 202 -6.40 2.27 -17.79
N ILE A 203 -6.29 2.11 -16.49
CA ILE A 203 -5.01 2.13 -15.77
C ILE A 203 -4.07 1.03 -16.28
N VAL A 204 -4.53 -0.22 -16.36
CA VAL A 204 -3.69 -1.34 -16.80
C VAL A 204 -3.27 -1.20 -18.26
N ASN A 205 -4.14 -0.68 -19.12
CA ASN A 205 -3.82 -0.40 -20.52
C ASN A 205 -2.71 0.65 -20.63
N ASP A 206 -2.79 1.75 -19.87
CA ASP A 206 -1.76 2.78 -19.88
C ASP A 206 -0.43 2.26 -19.30
N LEU A 207 -0.46 1.57 -18.16
CA LEU A 207 0.73 0.94 -17.57
C LEU A 207 1.47 0.06 -18.57
N ASN A 208 0.74 -0.76 -19.33
CA ASN A 208 1.30 -1.66 -20.32
C ASN A 208 1.83 -0.90 -21.55
N ALA A 209 1.13 0.14 -22.00
CA ALA A 209 1.57 0.97 -23.12
C ALA A 209 2.87 1.73 -22.81
N ARG A 210 3.04 2.16 -21.58
CA ARG A 210 4.25 2.86 -21.12
C ARG A 210 5.47 1.95 -20.99
N GLY A 211 5.30 0.66 -20.72
CA GLY A 211 6.39 -0.32 -20.60
C GLY A 211 7.41 -0.04 -19.49
N SER A 212 7.06 0.80 -18.50
CA SER A 212 7.92 1.21 -17.38
C SER A 212 7.57 0.46 -16.08
N VAL A 213 7.91 1.03 -14.90
CA VAL A 213 7.50 0.45 -13.60
C VAL A 213 5.98 0.36 -13.56
N GLY A 214 5.46 -0.82 -13.21
CA GLY A 214 4.04 -1.13 -13.22
C GLY A 214 3.54 -1.86 -14.47
N ALA A 215 4.32 -1.92 -15.57
CA ALA A 215 3.92 -2.67 -16.76
C ALA A 215 3.79 -4.17 -16.44
N GLY A 216 2.72 -4.80 -16.93
CA GLY A 216 2.38 -6.18 -16.58
C GLY A 216 1.93 -6.37 -15.13
N PHE A 217 1.39 -5.31 -14.50
CA PHE A 217 0.90 -5.37 -13.14
C PHE A 217 -0.16 -6.45 -12.94
N HIS A 218 0.03 -7.23 -11.89
CA HIS A 218 -0.97 -8.17 -11.40
C HIS A 218 -1.09 -8.05 -9.86
N PRO A 219 -2.30 -7.97 -9.31
CA PRO A 219 -2.50 -8.01 -7.87
C PRO A 219 -2.07 -9.37 -7.30
N LEU A 220 -1.89 -9.42 -5.97
CA LEU A 220 -1.53 -10.66 -5.26
C LEU A 220 -2.57 -11.76 -5.44
#